data_ebdbfefe39a99445083e10400cd777ed
#
_entry.id   ebdbfefe39a99445083e10400cd777ed
#
_cell.length_a   1.000
_cell.length_b   1.000
_cell.length_c   1.000
_cell.angle_alpha   90.00
_cell.angle_beta   90.00
_cell.angle_gamma   90.00
#
_symmetry.space_group_name_H-M   'P 1'
#
loop_
_entity.id
_entity.type
_entity.pdbx_description
1 polymer ?
#
loop_
_entity_poly.entity_id
_entity_poly.type
_entity_poly.pdbx_seq_one_letter_code
_entity_poly.pdbx_strand_id
1 'polypeptide(L)'
;EREVVLEEYEDKIGTVVNGTVQRVEPRVIRVELGKATGIIPQSEQIQGEFYNVGSRIKVFIKDIERDNRGPQLILSRGNEQFVEYLFRQEVPELETGAVEIKAIAREAGRRTKLAVASTVPGVDPVGTFVGGHGTRVQAVMNEIGDQEKIDIITYDENNEQFIKNALSPAEVAKVVINEADKRATVYVNEDQQSIAIGRAGQNVRLASRLTGYELDIEQAAATKPAAPAAKKNIEDDLLSAVEESSAE
;
A
#
# COMPACT_ATOMS: atom_id res chain seq x y z
N GLU A 1 27.92 -31.89 4.26
CA GLU A 1 27.41 -31.53 2.92
C GLU A 1 26.24 -30.53 2.98
N ARG A 2 25.23 -30.71 3.86
CA ARG A 2 24.10 -29.78 4.01
C ARG A 2 24.51 -28.38 4.47
N GLU A 3 25.48 -28.26 5.38
CA GLU A 3 25.95 -26.94 5.85
C GLU A 3 26.70 -26.18 4.78
N VAL A 4 27.53 -26.84 3.96
CA VAL A 4 28.26 -26.18 2.87
C VAL A 4 27.29 -25.64 1.81
N VAL A 5 26.21 -26.35 1.51
CA VAL A 5 25.19 -25.95 0.55
C VAL A 5 24.40 -24.73 1.09
N LEU A 6 24.16 -24.69 2.39
CA LEU A 6 23.41 -23.58 3.02
C LEU A 6 24.25 -22.33 3.20
N GLU A 7 25.58 -22.46 3.37
CA GLU A 7 26.48 -21.31 3.33
C GLU A 7 26.41 -20.55 2.00
N GLU A 8 26.21 -21.27 0.89
CA GLU A 8 25.98 -20.65 -0.43
C GLU A 8 24.69 -19.79 -0.46
N TYR A 9 23.69 -20.12 0.36
CA TYR A 9 22.43 -19.39 0.44
C TYR A 9 22.42 -18.24 1.46
N GLU A 10 23.40 -18.18 2.37
CA GLU A 10 23.52 -17.06 3.31
C GLU A 10 23.66 -15.72 2.58
N ASP A 11 24.41 -15.68 1.49
CA ASP A 11 24.57 -14.50 0.65
C ASP A 11 23.30 -14.15 -0.16
N LYS A 12 22.37 -15.09 -0.24
CA LYS A 12 21.10 -14.93 -0.97
C LYS A 12 19.93 -14.55 -0.07
N ILE A 13 20.14 -14.46 1.24
CA ILE A 13 19.12 -13.94 2.16
C ILE A 13 18.74 -12.53 1.74
N GLY A 14 17.44 -12.26 1.64
CA GLY A 14 16.93 -10.98 1.15
C GLY A 14 16.74 -10.90 -0.37
N THR A 15 16.96 -12.00 -1.08
CA THR A 15 16.72 -12.10 -2.53
C THR A 15 15.57 -13.03 -2.85
N VAL A 16 15.04 -12.91 -4.07
CA VAL A 16 14.03 -13.83 -4.61
C VAL A 16 14.68 -14.80 -5.58
N VAL A 17 14.35 -16.05 -5.43
CA VAL A 17 14.83 -17.15 -6.28
C VAL A 17 13.65 -17.98 -6.79
N ASN A 18 13.88 -18.72 -7.87
CA ASN A 18 12.90 -19.67 -8.38
C ASN A 18 13.07 -21.03 -7.68
N GLY A 19 11.95 -21.66 -7.36
CA GLY A 19 11.91 -22.97 -6.78
C GLY A 19 10.78 -23.80 -7.36
N THR A 20 10.77 -25.08 -6.99
CA THR A 20 9.72 -26.03 -7.38
C THR A 20 9.02 -26.53 -6.13
N VAL A 21 7.70 -26.49 -6.11
CA VAL A 21 6.92 -27.03 -4.99
C VAL A 21 7.13 -28.53 -4.93
N GLN A 22 7.72 -29.01 -3.84
CA GLN A 22 8.05 -30.41 -3.62
C GLN A 22 6.94 -31.14 -2.87
N ARG A 23 6.38 -30.49 -1.84
CA ARG A 23 5.36 -31.07 -0.98
C ARG A 23 4.45 -29.99 -0.39
N VAL A 24 3.16 -30.27 -0.37
CA VAL A 24 2.14 -29.42 0.23
C VAL A 24 1.62 -30.09 1.49
N GLU A 25 1.91 -29.50 2.64
CA GLU A 25 1.44 -29.94 3.95
C GLU A 25 0.44 -28.90 4.50
N PRO A 26 -0.39 -29.24 5.51
CA PRO A 26 -1.41 -28.29 5.99
C PRO A 26 -0.90 -26.94 6.48
N ARG A 27 0.33 -26.90 7.00
CA ARG A 27 0.92 -25.68 7.59
C ARG A 27 2.23 -25.24 6.94
N VAL A 28 2.77 -26.02 6.02
CA VAL A 28 4.08 -25.80 5.45
C VAL A 28 4.09 -26.25 4.00
N ILE A 29 4.67 -25.41 3.15
CA ILE A 29 4.96 -25.77 1.76
C ILE A 29 6.47 -26.01 1.65
N ARG A 30 6.87 -27.20 1.19
CA ARG A 30 8.27 -27.51 0.92
C ARG A 30 8.62 -27.18 -0.51
N VAL A 31 9.70 -26.43 -0.67
CA VAL A 31 10.15 -25.93 -1.97
C VAL A 31 11.60 -26.36 -2.20
N GLU A 32 11.84 -26.96 -3.36
CA GLU A 32 13.17 -27.32 -3.82
C GLU A 32 13.79 -26.15 -4.58
N LEU A 33 14.99 -25.73 -4.19
CA LEU A 33 15.73 -24.63 -4.75
C LEU A 33 16.98 -25.07 -5.55
N GLY A 34 16.95 -26.26 -6.09
CA GLY A 34 18.10 -26.88 -6.74
C GLY A 34 18.94 -27.70 -5.76
N LYS A 35 19.94 -27.11 -5.14
CA LYS A 35 20.83 -27.81 -4.18
C LYS A 35 20.28 -27.84 -2.75
N ALA A 36 19.35 -26.98 -2.40
CA ALA A 36 18.78 -26.88 -1.07
C ALA A 36 17.25 -26.99 -1.11
N THR A 37 16.67 -27.31 0.02
CA THR A 37 15.22 -27.32 0.23
C THR A 37 14.87 -26.31 1.31
N GLY A 38 13.80 -25.57 1.11
CA GLY A 38 13.28 -24.63 2.08
C GLY A 38 11.80 -24.87 2.36
N ILE A 39 11.29 -24.12 3.32
CA ILE A 39 9.88 -24.15 3.69
C ILE A 39 9.25 -22.77 3.59
N ILE A 40 7.97 -22.74 3.21
CA ILE A 40 7.11 -21.56 3.35
C ILE A 40 6.16 -21.86 4.50
N PRO A 41 6.39 -21.31 5.71
CA PRO A 41 5.44 -21.45 6.81
C PRO A 41 4.10 -20.80 6.45
N GLN A 42 3.04 -21.21 7.11
CA GLN A 42 1.70 -20.69 6.84
C GLN A 42 1.62 -19.16 6.94
N SER A 43 2.31 -18.56 7.89
CA SER A 43 2.40 -17.10 8.06
C SER A 43 3.09 -16.37 6.92
N GLU A 44 3.86 -17.08 6.10
CA GLU A 44 4.62 -16.54 4.95
C GLU A 44 4.01 -16.90 3.60
N GLN A 45 2.86 -17.56 3.61
CA GLN A 45 2.11 -17.91 2.41
C GLN A 45 1.17 -16.76 2.00
N ILE A 46 0.84 -16.71 0.71
CA ILE A 46 -0.21 -15.83 0.21
C ILE A 46 -1.56 -16.48 0.54
N GLN A 47 -2.39 -15.77 1.29
CA GLN A 47 -3.71 -16.27 1.66
C GLN A 47 -4.58 -16.49 0.41
N GLY A 48 -5.14 -17.68 0.28
CA GLY A 48 -5.97 -18.06 -0.87
C GLY A 48 -5.20 -18.54 -2.09
N GLU A 49 -3.85 -18.54 -2.06
CA GLU A 49 -3.04 -19.10 -3.13
C GLU A 49 -3.01 -20.63 -3.06
N PHE A 50 -3.19 -21.27 -4.20
CA PHE A 50 -3.07 -22.72 -4.32
C PHE A 50 -1.65 -23.12 -4.72
N TYR A 51 -1.06 -24.01 -3.95
CA TYR A 51 0.27 -24.56 -4.24
C TYR A 51 0.12 -25.98 -4.78
N ASN A 52 0.62 -26.20 -5.98
CA ASN A 52 0.58 -27.52 -6.63
C ASN A 52 1.98 -28.12 -6.69
N VAL A 53 2.10 -29.40 -6.30
CA VAL A 53 3.37 -30.13 -6.41
C VAL A 53 3.85 -30.14 -7.85
N GLY A 54 5.12 -29.82 -8.05
CA GLY A 54 5.75 -29.72 -9.37
C GLY A 54 5.67 -28.34 -10.00
N SER A 55 4.87 -27.40 -9.46
CA SER A 55 4.80 -26.04 -9.96
C SER A 55 6.07 -25.25 -9.62
N ARG A 56 6.51 -24.44 -10.57
CA ARG A 56 7.59 -23.47 -10.33
C ARG A 56 7.01 -22.20 -9.73
N ILE A 57 7.64 -21.73 -8.66
CA ILE A 57 7.25 -20.51 -7.97
C ILE A 57 8.48 -19.67 -7.64
N LYS A 58 8.26 -18.36 -7.52
CA LYS A 58 9.26 -17.44 -6.95
C LYS A 58 9.09 -17.40 -5.44
N VAL A 59 10.19 -17.37 -4.71
CA VAL A 59 10.20 -17.29 -3.25
C VAL A 59 11.29 -16.35 -2.77
N PHE A 60 10.97 -15.58 -1.75
CA PHE A 60 11.92 -14.72 -1.04
C PHE A 60 12.62 -15.55 0.03
N ILE A 61 13.95 -15.49 0.07
CA ILE A 61 14.74 -16.15 1.11
C ILE A 61 14.79 -15.22 2.31
N LYS A 62 14.04 -15.57 3.34
CA LYS A 62 13.87 -14.74 4.53
C LYS A 62 14.98 -14.97 5.55
N ASP A 63 15.30 -16.23 5.82
CA ASP A 63 16.25 -16.59 6.85
C ASP A 63 16.70 -18.05 6.69
N ILE A 64 17.68 -18.43 7.49
CA ILE A 64 18.11 -19.81 7.69
C ILE A 64 17.90 -20.14 9.17
N GLU A 65 16.98 -21.05 9.46
CA GLU A 65 16.80 -21.59 10.80
C GLU A 65 17.63 -22.85 10.99
N ARG A 66 18.22 -22.96 12.17
CA ARG A 66 18.99 -24.15 12.59
C ARG A 66 18.27 -24.79 13.77
N ASP A 67 17.71 -25.95 13.52
CA ASP A 67 17.08 -26.77 14.54
C ASP A 67 17.83 -28.11 14.73
N ASN A 68 17.27 -29.00 15.57
CA ASN A 68 17.86 -30.32 15.85
C ASN A 68 17.91 -31.24 14.61
N ARG A 69 17.20 -30.90 13.54
CA ARG A 69 17.16 -31.62 12.29
C ARG A 69 18.16 -31.12 11.24
N GLY A 70 18.86 -30.03 11.57
CA GLY A 70 19.79 -29.37 10.69
C GLY A 70 19.26 -28.03 10.17
N PRO A 71 20.08 -27.32 9.37
CA PRO A 71 19.70 -26.01 8.84
C PRO A 71 18.60 -26.13 7.78
N GLN A 72 17.68 -25.14 7.78
CA GLN A 72 16.54 -25.06 6.90
C GLN A 72 16.31 -23.63 6.42
N LEU A 73 16.10 -23.47 5.13
CA LEU A 73 15.76 -22.17 4.55
C LEU A 73 14.30 -21.82 4.87
N ILE A 74 14.10 -20.61 5.36
CA ILE A 74 12.78 -20.03 5.57
C ILE A 74 12.47 -19.13 4.39
N LEU A 75 11.40 -19.44 3.69
CA LEU A 75 10.98 -18.79 2.46
C LEU A 75 9.68 -18.04 2.66
N SER A 76 9.48 -16.99 1.89
CA SER A 76 8.26 -16.19 1.94
C SER A 76 7.73 -15.82 0.55
N ARG A 77 6.43 -15.83 0.40
CA ARG A 77 5.69 -15.21 -0.69
C ARG A 77 4.76 -14.12 -0.17
N GLY A 78 4.54 -14.10 1.13
CA GLY A 78 3.58 -13.22 1.80
C GLY A 78 4.17 -11.96 2.44
N ASN A 79 5.49 -11.78 2.43
CA ASN A 79 6.11 -10.61 3.04
C ASN A 79 6.14 -9.39 2.11
N GLU A 80 6.46 -8.25 2.67
CA GLU A 80 6.52 -6.98 1.94
C GLU A 80 7.69 -6.95 0.95
N GLN A 81 8.82 -7.51 1.32
CA GLN A 81 10.04 -7.54 0.51
C GLN A 81 9.85 -8.36 -0.78
N PHE A 82 8.99 -9.35 -0.77
CA PHE A 82 8.64 -10.10 -1.98
C PHE A 82 8.02 -9.20 -3.04
N VAL A 83 7.05 -8.38 -2.66
CA VAL A 83 6.41 -7.41 -3.57
C VAL A 83 7.41 -6.33 -4.00
N GLU A 84 8.22 -5.82 -3.08
CA GLU A 84 9.27 -4.86 -3.40
C GLU A 84 10.23 -5.39 -4.46
N TYR A 85 10.69 -6.62 -4.32
CA TYR A 85 11.54 -7.27 -5.30
C TYR A 85 10.88 -7.38 -6.68
N LEU A 86 9.62 -7.77 -6.73
CA LEU A 86 8.87 -7.87 -7.99
C LEU A 86 8.78 -6.52 -8.70
N PHE A 87 8.55 -5.43 -7.97
CA PHE A 87 8.60 -4.09 -8.55
C PHE A 87 10.00 -3.69 -9.04
N ARG A 88 11.07 -4.08 -8.35
CA ARG A 88 12.43 -3.83 -8.81
C ARG A 88 12.73 -4.50 -10.14
N GLN A 89 12.13 -5.64 -10.42
CA GLN A 89 12.25 -6.31 -11.72
C GLN A 89 11.48 -5.60 -12.83
N GLU A 90 10.34 -4.98 -12.52
CA GLU A 90 9.47 -4.34 -13.50
C GLU A 90 9.79 -2.85 -13.71
N VAL A 91 10.41 -2.19 -12.75
CA VAL A 91 10.67 -0.74 -12.73
C VAL A 91 12.19 -0.48 -12.70
N PRO A 92 12.84 -0.42 -13.87
CA PRO A 92 14.30 -0.19 -13.92
C PRO A 92 14.72 1.15 -13.35
N GLU A 93 13.84 2.14 -13.29
CA GLU A 93 14.10 3.45 -12.68
C GLU A 93 14.38 3.37 -11.17
N LEU A 94 14.04 2.26 -10.52
CA LEU A 94 14.45 1.98 -9.13
C LEU A 94 15.95 1.78 -8.98
N GLU A 95 16.59 1.10 -9.94
CA GLU A 95 18.04 0.88 -9.93
C GLU A 95 18.81 2.16 -10.20
N THR A 96 18.30 3.01 -11.09
CA THR A 96 18.94 4.31 -11.39
C THR A 96 18.74 5.33 -10.27
N GLY A 97 17.85 5.07 -9.33
CA GLY A 97 17.48 5.99 -8.26
C GLY A 97 16.54 7.12 -8.70
N ALA A 98 16.02 7.11 -9.92
CA ALA A 98 15.08 8.11 -10.41
C ALA A 98 13.75 8.08 -9.66
N VAL A 99 13.33 6.90 -9.21
CA VAL A 99 12.20 6.70 -8.32
C VAL A 99 12.60 5.83 -7.13
N GLU A 100 11.85 5.95 -6.04
CA GLU A 100 12.11 5.23 -4.79
C GLU A 100 10.81 4.66 -4.21
N ILE A 101 10.93 3.51 -3.55
CA ILE A 101 9.89 2.99 -2.66
C ILE A 101 10.17 3.53 -1.26
N LYS A 102 9.26 4.33 -0.75
CA LYS A 102 9.39 4.97 0.59
C LYS A 102 8.84 4.12 1.72
N ALA A 103 7.75 3.41 1.46
CA ALA A 103 7.11 2.54 2.44
C ALA A 103 6.24 1.51 1.73
N ILE A 104 6.00 0.40 2.40
CA ILE A 104 5.12 -0.65 1.91
C ILE A 104 4.36 -1.26 3.09
N ALA A 105 3.08 -1.50 2.90
CA ALA A 105 2.23 -2.23 3.83
C ALA A 105 1.45 -3.28 3.07
N ARG A 106 1.51 -4.53 3.51
CA ARG A 106 0.94 -5.66 2.78
C ARG A 106 0.08 -6.55 3.68
N GLU A 107 -1.08 -6.91 3.19
CA GLU A 107 -1.86 -8.06 3.61
C GLU A 107 -1.93 -9.03 2.42
N ALA A 108 -1.07 -10.05 2.46
CA ALA A 108 -0.89 -10.98 1.35
C ALA A 108 -2.19 -11.67 0.95
N GLY A 109 -2.48 -11.68 -0.34
CA GLY A 109 -3.71 -12.23 -0.91
C GLY A 109 -4.92 -11.30 -0.80
N ARG A 110 -4.76 -10.13 -0.20
CA ARG A 110 -5.85 -9.15 -0.01
C ARG A 110 -5.55 -7.80 -0.62
N ARG A 111 -4.59 -7.06 -0.07
CA ARG A 111 -4.24 -5.72 -0.54
C ARG A 111 -2.85 -5.32 -0.10
N THR A 112 -2.19 -4.51 -0.93
CA THR A 112 -0.90 -3.90 -0.64
C THR A 112 -0.96 -2.41 -0.98
N LYS A 113 -0.38 -1.58 -0.12
CA LYS A 113 -0.16 -0.17 -0.40
C LYS A 113 1.34 0.10 -0.49
N LEU A 114 1.74 0.76 -1.56
CA LEU A 114 3.13 1.09 -1.86
C LEU A 114 3.27 2.61 -1.98
N ALA A 115 4.05 3.22 -1.09
CA ALA A 115 4.36 4.64 -1.16
C ALA A 115 5.62 4.87 -1.98
N VAL A 116 5.51 5.69 -3.01
CA VAL A 116 6.58 5.94 -3.98
C VAL A 116 6.88 7.41 -4.13
N ALA A 117 8.11 7.73 -4.48
CA ALA A 117 8.57 9.09 -4.71
C ALA A 117 9.50 9.15 -5.92
N SER A 118 9.59 10.33 -6.52
CA SER A 118 10.56 10.65 -7.56
C SER A 118 11.69 11.51 -6.98
N THR A 119 12.91 11.25 -7.40
CA THR A 119 14.09 12.05 -7.08
C THR A 119 14.45 13.03 -8.20
N VAL A 120 13.81 12.87 -9.36
CA VAL A 120 14.05 13.67 -10.56
C VAL A 120 12.86 14.56 -10.85
N PRO A 121 13.04 15.86 -11.04
CA PRO A 121 11.94 16.75 -11.44
C PRO A 121 11.28 16.32 -12.75
N GLY A 122 9.96 16.40 -12.80
CA GLY A 122 9.18 16.05 -14.00
C GLY A 122 8.89 14.57 -14.19
N VAL A 123 9.41 13.70 -13.32
CA VAL A 123 9.08 12.27 -13.33
C VAL A 123 7.89 12.02 -12.40
N ASP A 124 6.83 11.44 -12.96
CA ASP A 124 5.67 10.99 -12.18
C ASP A 124 5.95 9.62 -11.56
N PRO A 125 6.12 9.52 -10.23
CA PRO A 125 6.45 8.25 -9.61
C PRO A 125 5.32 7.23 -9.75
N VAL A 126 4.08 7.62 -9.54
CA VAL A 126 2.92 6.71 -9.65
C VAL A 126 2.82 6.15 -11.07
N GLY A 127 2.87 7.01 -12.07
CA GLY A 127 2.84 6.59 -13.49
C GLY A 127 3.99 5.66 -13.85
N THR A 128 5.16 5.87 -13.28
CA THR A 128 6.34 5.02 -13.50
C THR A 128 6.13 3.61 -12.96
N PHE A 129 5.55 3.46 -11.77
CA PHE A 129 5.26 2.16 -11.17
C PHE A 129 4.07 1.44 -11.81
N VAL A 130 3.06 2.18 -12.22
CA VAL A 130 1.88 1.61 -12.90
C VAL A 130 2.26 1.12 -14.29
N GLY A 131 3.06 1.90 -15.01
CA GLY A 131 3.47 1.63 -16.39
C GLY A 131 2.38 1.98 -17.40
N GLY A 132 2.77 2.04 -18.67
CA GLY A 132 1.83 2.29 -19.77
C GLY A 132 0.72 1.24 -19.80
N HIS A 133 -0.53 1.68 -19.77
CA HIS A 133 -1.72 0.81 -19.69
C HIS A 133 -1.74 -0.14 -18.48
N GLY A 134 -1.04 0.23 -17.38
CA GLY A 134 -0.97 -0.60 -16.17
C GLY A 134 -0.11 -1.85 -16.30
N THR A 135 0.74 -1.95 -17.31
CA THR A 135 1.50 -3.18 -17.61
C THR A 135 2.47 -3.60 -16.52
N ARG A 136 3.12 -2.65 -15.83
CA ARG A 136 4.09 -2.97 -14.79
C ARG A 136 3.42 -3.49 -13.52
N VAL A 137 2.41 -2.78 -13.02
CA VAL A 137 1.66 -3.23 -11.83
C VAL A 137 0.91 -4.53 -12.10
N GLN A 138 0.40 -4.71 -13.31
CA GLN A 138 -0.27 -5.95 -13.71
C GLN A 138 0.70 -7.14 -13.71
N ALA A 139 1.94 -6.96 -14.16
CA ALA A 139 2.96 -8.01 -14.12
C ALA A 139 3.25 -8.47 -12.69
N VAL A 140 3.31 -7.54 -11.73
CA VAL A 140 3.45 -7.87 -10.30
C VAL A 140 2.20 -8.60 -9.80
N MET A 141 1.01 -8.13 -10.12
CA MET A 141 -0.25 -8.77 -9.72
C MET A 141 -0.41 -10.18 -10.30
N ASN A 142 0.07 -10.41 -11.51
CA ASN A 142 0.04 -11.74 -12.12
C ASN A 142 0.88 -12.76 -11.33
N GLU A 143 1.99 -12.32 -10.75
CA GLU A 143 2.83 -13.20 -9.92
C GLU A 143 2.20 -13.51 -8.56
N ILE A 144 1.61 -12.52 -7.89
CA ILE A 144 1.05 -12.69 -6.54
C ILE A 144 -0.40 -13.13 -6.52
N GLY A 145 -1.07 -13.14 -7.68
CA GLY A 145 -2.48 -13.45 -7.84
C GLY A 145 -3.36 -12.20 -7.90
N ASP A 146 -4.35 -12.22 -8.79
CA ASP A 146 -5.21 -11.07 -9.08
C ASP A 146 -6.14 -10.67 -7.92
N GLN A 147 -6.23 -11.49 -6.88
CA GLN A 147 -7.03 -11.19 -5.69
C GLN A 147 -6.38 -10.12 -4.80
N GLU A 148 -5.07 -9.99 -4.84
CA GLU A 148 -4.35 -8.98 -4.08
C GLU A 148 -4.28 -7.69 -4.89
N LYS A 149 -5.02 -6.66 -4.46
CA LYS A 149 -4.98 -5.34 -5.08
C LYS A 149 -3.76 -4.58 -4.61
N ILE A 150 -3.16 -3.82 -5.52
CA ILE A 150 -2.00 -2.98 -5.24
C ILE A 150 -2.38 -1.52 -5.44
N ASP A 151 -2.29 -0.73 -4.37
CA ASP A 151 -2.44 0.72 -4.42
C ASP A 151 -1.06 1.37 -4.48
N ILE A 152 -0.80 2.11 -5.52
CA ILE A 152 0.41 2.93 -5.66
C ILE A 152 0.10 4.34 -5.14
N ILE A 153 0.76 4.71 -4.07
CA ILE A 153 0.49 5.93 -3.30
C ILE A 153 1.64 6.91 -3.48
N THR A 154 1.34 8.18 -3.75
CA THR A 154 2.36 9.22 -3.75
C THR A 154 2.82 9.49 -2.32
N TYR A 155 4.11 9.32 -2.07
CA TYR A 155 4.74 9.75 -0.83
C TYR A 155 4.80 11.28 -0.80
N ASP A 156 4.54 11.86 0.36
CA ASP A 156 4.69 13.30 0.60
C ASP A 156 5.41 13.52 1.93
N GLU A 157 6.36 14.45 1.96
CA GLU A 157 7.07 14.82 3.19
C GLU A 157 6.14 15.50 4.20
N ASN A 158 5.08 16.17 3.71
CA ASN A 158 4.00 16.66 4.54
C ASN A 158 3.14 15.49 5.01
N ASN A 159 3.16 15.20 6.29
CA ASN A 159 2.49 14.04 6.87
C ASN A 159 0.98 14.07 6.70
N GLU A 160 0.34 15.24 6.73
CA GLU A 160 -1.09 15.36 6.48
C GLU A 160 -1.44 14.96 5.05
N GLN A 161 -0.67 15.42 4.09
CA GLN A 161 -0.86 15.05 2.68
C GLN A 161 -0.57 13.58 2.43
N PHE A 162 0.48 13.04 3.05
CA PHE A 162 0.81 11.62 2.94
C PHE A 162 -0.31 10.72 3.50
N ILE A 163 -0.88 11.08 4.65
CA ILE A 163 -2.03 10.36 5.21
C ILE A 163 -3.24 10.41 4.28
N LYS A 164 -3.53 11.57 3.71
CA LYS A 164 -4.60 11.70 2.70
C LYS A 164 -4.38 10.77 1.51
N ASN A 165 -3.18 10.77 0.96
CA ASN A 165 -2.81 9.93 -0.18
C ASN A 165 -2.90 8.43 0.17
N ALA A 166 -2.44 8.06 1.37
CA ALA A 166 -2.43 6.67 1.84
C ALA A 166 -3.84 6.07 1.98
N LEU A 167 -4.85 6.88 2.23
CA LEU A 167 -6.24 6.46 2.37
C LEU A 167 -6.97 6.30 1.03
N SER A 168 -6.29 6.59 -0.10
CA SER A 168 -6.85 6.34 -1.43
C SER A 168 -7.44 4.91 -1.51
N PRO A 169 -8.58 4.70 -2.16
CA PRO A 169 -9.33 5.64 -3.02
C PRO A 169 -10.29 6.58 -2.27
N ALA A 170 -10.31 6.59 -0.94
CA ALA A 170 -11.16 7.50 -0.19
C ALA A 170 -10.68 8.95 -0.31
N GLU A 171 -11.63 9.87 -0.42
CA GLU A 171 -11.39 11.31 -0.37
C GLU A 171 -11.44 11.80 1.07
N VAL A 172 -10.40 12.50 1.49
CA VAL A 172 -10.25 13.01 2.86
C VAL A 172 -10.45 14.52 2.87
N ALA A 173 -11.32 15.00 3.78
CA ALA A 173 -11.59 16.42 3.93
C ALA A 173 -10.50 17.13 4.74
N LYS A 174 -10.09 16.54 5.87
CA LYS A 174 -9.13 17.14 6.80
C LYS A 174 -8.39 16.06 7.60
N VAL A 175 -7.14 16.33 7.92
CA VAL A 175 -6.32 15.52 8.84
C VAL A 175 -5.80 16.40 9.97
N VAL A 176 -5.94 15.94 11.21
CA VAL A 176 -5.38 16.58 12.40
C VAL A 176 -4.41 15.60 13.05
N ILE A 177 -3.14 15.97 13.10
CA ILE A 177 -2.06 15.12 13.61
C ILE A 177 -1.72 15.49 15.04
N ASN A 178 -1.60 14.48 15.89
CA ASN A 178 -0.94 14.55 17.20
C ASN A 178 0.41 13.84 17.11
N GLU A 179 1.48 14.60 16.92
CA GLU A 179 2.84 14.07 16.76
C GLU A 179 3.34 13.35 18.01
N ALA A 180 2.96 13.81 19.21
CA ALA A 180 3.42 13.22 20.46
C ALA A 180 2.97 11.76 20.59
N ASP A 181 1.75 11.47 20.19
CA ASP A 181 1.14 10.13 20.28
C ASP A 181 1.24 9.33 18.98
N LYS A 182 1.76 9.92 17.92
CA LYS A 182 1.74 9.33 16.56
C LYS A 182 0.34 8.88 16.15
N ARG A 183 -0.64 9.73 16.42
CA ARG A 183 -2.04 9.55 16.05
C ARG A 183 -2.50 10.65 15.14
N ALA A 184 -3.44 10.36 14.29
CA ALA A 184 -4.10 11.34 13.44
C ALA A 184 -5.60 11.08 13.40
N THR A 185 -6.38 12.16 13.50
CA THR A 185 -7.82 12.12 13.26
C THR A 185 -8.08 12.54 11.82
N VAL A 186 -8.74 11.67 11.09
CA VAL A 186 -9.03 11.85 9.65
C VAL A 186 -10.52 12.11 9.49
N TYR A 187 -10.86 13.29 8.99
CA TYR A 187 -12.25 13.70 8.74
C TYR A 187 -12.60 13.45 7.28
N VAL A 188 -13.65 12.66 7.08
CA VAL A 188 -14.19 12.33 5.76
C VAL A 188 -15.67 12.65 5.68
N ASN A 189 -16.17 12.94 4.49
CA ASN A 189 -17.60 13.08 4.27
C ASN A 189 -18.31 11.75 4.46
N GLU A 190 -19.59 11.78 4.76
CA GLU A 190 -20.39 10.59 5.07
C GLU A 190 -20.28 9.51 3.99
N ASP A 191 -20.32 9.89 2.72
CA ASP A 191 -20.20 8.99 1.56
C ASP A 191 -18.82 8.36 1.42
N GLN A 192 -17.78 8.90 2.07
CA GLN A 192 -16.40 8.41 2.02
C GLN A 192 -16.00 7.56 3.23
N GLN A 193 -16.80 7.55 4.29
CA GLN A 193 -16.42 6.90 5.55
C GLN A 193 -16.20 5.39 5.38
N SER A 194 -17.09 4.69 4.73
CA SER A 194 -16.94 3.25 4.50
C SER A 194 -15.78 2.91 3.57
N ILE A 195 -15.49 3.78 2.60
CA ILE A 195 -14.35 3.63 1.68
C ILE A 195 -13.04 3.82 2.43
N ALA A 196 -12.97 4.85 3.30
CA ALA A 196 -11.78 5.14 4.11
C ALA A 196 -11.42 3.99 5.06
N ILE A 197 -12.41 3.43 5.72
CA ILE A 197 -12.24 2.29 6.62
C ILE A 197 -11.90 1.03 5.82
N GLY A 198 -12.64 0.81 4.74
CA GLY A 198 -12.52 -0.36 3.89
C GLY A 198 -13.13 -1.62 4.50
N ARG A 199 -13.17 -2.67 3.71
CA ARG A 199 -13.69 -3.97 4.13
C ARG A 199 -12.88 -4.52 5.31
N ALA A 200 -13.55 -4.85 6.40
CA ALA A 200 -12.92 -5.33 7.64
C ALA A 200 -11.81 -4.40 8.18
N GLY A 201 -11.92 -3.09 7.94
CA GLY A 201 -10.92 -2.11 8.36
C GLY A 201 -9.61 -2.14 7.59
N GLN A 202 -9.56 -2.82 6.46
CA GLN A 202 -8.33 -3.07 5.71
C GLN A 202 -7.67 -1.80 5.19
N ASN A 203 -8.45 -0.87 4.63
CA ASN A 203 -7.90 0.35 4.04
C ASN A 203 -7.23 1.23 5.10
N VAL A 204 -7.91 1.52 6.20
CA VAL A 204 -7.37 2.33 7.30
C VAL A 204 -6.19 1.62 7.99
N ARG A 205 -6.25 0.32 8.16
CA ARG A 205 -5.18 -0.45 8.79
C ARG A 205 -3.89 -0.42 7.95
N LEU A 206 -3.98 -0.62 6.64
CA LEU A 206 -2.84 -0.53 5.75
C LEU A 206 -2.29 0.89 5.65
N ALA A 207 -3.16 1.89 5.57
CA ALA A 207 -2.74 3.30 5.58
C ALA A 207 -2.04 3.67 6.89
N SER A 208 -2.52 3.17 8.02
CA SER A 208 -1.89 3.35 9.33
C SER A 208 -0.47 2.78 9.37
N ARG A 209 -0.31 1.54 8.91
CA ARG A 209 1.01 0.90 8.84
C ARG A 209 1.94 1.58 7.84
N LEU A 210 1.42 2.02 6.70
CA LEU A 210 2.20 2.69 5.67
C LEU A 210 2.76 4.04 6.15
N THR A 211 1.95 4.82 6.85
CA THR A 211 2.31 6.18 7.29
C THR A 211 3.00 6.23 8.66
N GLY A 212 2.85 5.19 9.47
CA GLY A 212 3.36 5.15 10.84
C GLY A 212 2.51 5.89 11.87
N TYR A 213 1.32 6.34 11.48
CA TYR A 213 0.34 6.97 12.38
C TYR A 213 -0.82 6.04 12.65
N GLU A 214 -1.31 6.02 13.88
CA GLU A 214 -2.60 5.42 14.19
C GLU A 214 -3.71 6.37 13.72
N LEU A 215 -4.55 5.88 12.80
CA LEU A 215 -5.56 6.69 12.12
C LEU A 215 -6.95 6.41 12.67
N ASP A 216 -7.63 7.47 13.12
CA ASP A 216 -9.03 7.45 13.54
C ASP A 216 -9.87 8.14 12.48
N ILE A 217 -10.81 7.42 11.89
CA ILE A 217 -11.70 7.95 10.86
C ILE A 217 -12.96 8.50 11.50
N GLU A 218 -13.22 9.79 11.28
CA GLU A 218 -14.41 10.46 11.75
C GLU A 218 -15.14 11.18 10.63
N GLN A 219 -16.43 11.35 10.80
CA GLN A 219 -17.24 12.10 9.85
C GLN A 219 -16.97 13.59 9.98
N ALA A 220 -16.75 14.27 8.85
CA ALA A 220 -16.65 15.72 8.81
C ALA A 220 -17.97 16.36 9.23
N ALA A 221 -17.90 17.48 9.99
CA ALA A 221 -19.10 18.25 10.31
C ALA A 221 -19.77 18.70 9.00
N ALA A 222 -21.09 18.48 8.90
CA ALA A 222 -21.86 18.96 7.77
C ALA A 222 -21.66 20.48 7.67
N THR A 223 -21.07 20.96 6.57
CA THR A 223 -21.10 22.37 6.24
C THR A 223 -22.57 22.72 6.08
N LYS A 224 -23.13 23.54 6.99
CA LYS A 224 -24.44 24.16 6.76
C LYS A 224 -24.35 24.77 5.36
N PRO A 225 -25.28 24.50 4.44
CA PRO A 225 -25.31 25.21 3.20
C PRO A 225 -25.33 26.67 3.58
N ALA A 226 -24.44 27.49 3.02
CA ALA A 226 -24.44 28.90 3.21
C ALA A 226 -25.87 29.37 2.91
N ALA A 227 -26.52 30.03 3.87
CA ALA A 227 -27.84 30.57 3.65
C ALA A 227 -27.77 31.37 2.35
N PRO A 228 -28.69 31.17 1.40
CA PRO A 228 -28.65 31.92 0.18
C PRO A 228 -28.56 33.39 0.56
N ALA A 229 -27.55 34.08 0.05
CA ALA A 229 -27.38 35.50 0.29
C ALA A 229 -28.72 36.14 -0.04
N ALA A 230 -29.32 36.79 0.95
CA ALA A 230 -30.59 37.45 0.77
C ALA A 230 -30.41 38.39 -0.43
N LYS A 231 -31.10 38.10 -1.53
CA LYS A 231 -31.15 39.00 -2.65
C LYS A 231 -31.69 40.32 -2.07
N LYS A 232 -30.83 41.33 -1.91
CA LYS A 232 -31.27 42.67 -1.66
C LYS A 232 -32.25 43.02 -2.79
N ASN A 233 -33.51 43.16 -2.44
CA ASN A 233 -34.50 43.60 -3.38
C ASN A 233 -34.11 45.02 -3.81
N ILE A 234 -33.74 45.15 -5.07
CA ILE A 234 -33.43 46.44 -5.71
C ILE A 234 -34.61 47.39 -5.59
N GLU A 235 -35.82 46.88 -5.36
CA GLU A 235 -37.04 47.63 -5.13
C GLU A 235 -37.05 48.43 -3.80
N ASP A 236 -36.42 47.87 -2.73
CA ASP A 236 -36.35 48.57 -1.42
C ASP A 236 -35.33 49.73 -1.46
N ASP A 237 -34.25 49.61 -2.24
CA ASP A 237 -33.29 50.70 -2.42
C ASP A 237 -33.84 51.85 -3.32
N LEU A 238 -34.76 51.50 -4.25
CA LEU A 238 -35.41 52.53 -5.09
C LEU A 238 -36.51 53.32 -4.33
N LEU A 239 -37.22 52.69 -3.42
CA LEU A 239 -38.24 53.36 -2.58
C LEU A 239 -37.61 54.29 -1.58
N SER A 240 -36.50 53.96 -0.96
CA SER A 240 -35.77 54.79 -0.04
C SER A 240 -35.16 56.08 -0.73
N ALA A 241 -34.71 55.92 -1.98
CA ALA A 241 -34.16 57.05 -2.77
C ALA A 241 -35.22 58.01 -3.27
N VAL A 242 -36.46 57.55 -3.42
CA VAL A 242 -37.58 58.41 -3.83
C VAL A 242 -38.13 59.23 -2.65
N GLU A 243 -38.09 58.71 -1.42
CA GLU A 243 -38.53 59.44 -0.22
C GLU A 243 -37.55 60.56 0.18
N GLU A 244 -36.25 60.40 -0.05
CA GLU A 244 -35.27 61.48 0.23
C GLU A 244 -35.32 62.58 -0.81
N SER A 245 -35.85 62.40 -2.00
CA SER A 245 -35.94 63.41 -3.06
C SER A 245 -37.18 64.24 -3.00
N SER A 246 -38.15 63.95 -2.14
CA SER A 246 -39.40 64.69 -1.98
C SER A 246 -39.49 65.56 -0.70
N ALA A 247 -38.36 65.70 0.01
CA ALA A 247 -38.29 66.50 1.27
C ALA A 247 -37.48 67.81 1.17
N GLU A 248 -37.25 68.36 -0.06
CA GLU A 248 -36.73 69.70 -0.27
C GLU A 248 -37.80 70.67 -0.83
#